data_779979d20d2a7e231118e2266cf43785
#
_entry.id   779979d20d2a7e231118e2266cf43785
#
_cell.length_a   1.000
_cell.length_b   1.000
_cell.length_c   1.000
_cell.angle_alpha   90.00
_cell.angle_beta   90.00
_cell.angle_gamma   90.00
#
_symmetry.space_group_name_H-M   'P 1'
#
loop_
_entity.id
_entity.type
_entity.pdbx_description
1 polymer ?
#
loop_
_entity_poly.entity_id
_entity_poly.type
_entity_poly.pdbx_seq_one_letter_code
_entity_poly.pdbx_strand_id
1 'polypeptide(L)'
;MSARVESAQPPYKPEVQAVFDRLPRSWMPPFKLFTVLARDANLLQRFIRGAPAYFDGSHLTVRQREILLDRVTANCRCEYEWGMRIHYFAEEAGLTDAQVI
;
A
#
# COMPACT_ATOMS: atom_id res chain seq x y z
N MET A 1 13.43 -16.22 -3.01
CA MET A 1 12.27 -16.74 -3.76
C MET A 1 11.88 -15.75 -4.83
N SER A 2 11.79 -16.19 -6.07
CA SER A 2 11.35 -15.32 -7.17
C SER A 2 9.83 -15.11 -7.10
N ALA A 3 9.37 -13.94 -7.52
CA ALA A 3 7.95 -13.65 -7.62
C ALA A 3 7.31 -14.51 -8.72
N ARG A 4 6.12 -15.02 -8.46
CA ARG A 4 5.37 -15.80 -9.47
C ARG A 4 4.72 -14.92 -10.53
N VAL A 5 4.52 -13.64 -10.22
CA VAL A 5 3.95 -12.66 -11.14
C VAL A 5 4.92 -11.50 -11.25
N GLU A 6 5.28 -11.15 -12.46
CA GLU A 6 6.17 -10.04 -12.71
C GLU A 6 5.41 -8.71 -12.61
N SER A 7 6.08 -7.72 -12.03
CA SER A 7 5.57 -6.35 -12.00
C SER A 7 5.58 -5.76 -13.41
N ALA A 8 4.63 -4.87 -13.70
CA ALA A 8 4.72 -4.03 -14.88
C ALA A 8 5.96 -3.14 -14.79
N GLN A 9 6.61 -2.92 -15.92
CA GLN A 9 7.84 -2.13 -16.03
C GLN A 9 7.59 -0.84 -16.82
N PRO A 10 8.30 0.25 -16.48
CA PRO A 10 8.24 1.46 -17.28
C PRO A 10 8.80 1.20 -18.70
N PRO A 11 8.32 1.90 -19.74
CA PRO A 11 7.24 2.90 -19.69
C PRO A 11 5.85 2.23 -19.51
N TYR A 12 5.04 2.81 -18.65
CA TYR A 12 3.69 2.30 -18.39
C TYR A 12 2.70 2.75 -19.46
N LYS A 13 1.63 1.98 -19.65
CA LYS A 13 0.52 2.41 -20.52
C LYS A 13 -0.05 3.74 -20.00
N PRO A 14 -0.61 4.61 -20.88
CA PRO A 14 -1.09 5.92 -20.46
C PRO A 14 -2.10 5.89 -19.32
N GLU A 15 -3.03 4.94 -19.31
CA GLU A 15 -4.03 4.80 -18.25
C GLU A 15 -3.42 4.36 -16.90
N VAL A 16 -2.33 3.60 -16.92
CA VAL A 16 -1.58 3.22 -15.72
C VAL A 16 -0.77 4.41 -15.21
N GLN A 17 -0.07 5.07 -16.10
CA GLN A 17 0.73 6.25 -15.74
C GLN A 17 -0.15 7.34 -15.12
N ALA A 18 -1.37 7.55 -15.64
CA ALA A 18 -2.31 8.50 -15.09
C ALA A 18 -2.68 8.19 -13.63
N VAL A 19 -2.81 6.92 -13.28
CA VAL A 19 -3.05 6.50 -11.88
C VAL A 19 -1.84 6.82 -11.02
N PHE A 20 -0.64 6.46 -11.48
CA PHE A 20 0.59 6.68 -10.72
C PHE A 20 0.88 8.16 -10.50
N ASP A 21 0.56 9.00 -11.47
CA ASP A 21 0.76 10.46 -11.38
C ASP A 21 -0.09 11.10 -10.27
N ARG A 22 -1.17 10.44 -9.84
CA ARG A 22 -2.04 10.91 -8.75
C ARG A 22 -1.60 10.44 -7.37
N LEU A 23 -0.66 9.50 -7.29
CA LEU A 23 -0.17 8.99 -6.01
C LEU A 23 0.75 10.01 -5.34
N PRO A 24 0.84 9.99 -3.99
CA PRO A 24 1.79 10.84 -3.27
C PRO A 24 3.21 10.65 -3.78
N ARG A 25 3.97 11.74 -3.90
CA ARG A 25 5.37 11.67 -4.34
C ARG A 25 6.24 10.84 -3.41
N SER A 26 5.90 10.83 -2.11
CA SER A 26 6.61 10.01 -1.12
C SER A 26 6.48 8.51 -1.38
N TRP A 27 5.54 8.11 -2.24
CA TRP A 27 5.31 6.71 -2.63
C TRP A 27 6.00 6.36 -3.94
N MET A 28 6.86 7.24 -4.45
CA MET A 28 7.61 6.97 -5.68
C MET A 28 8.98 6.36 -5.37
N PRO A 29 9.42 5.35 -6.16
CA PRO A 29 8.68 4.72 -7.26
C PRO A 29 7.44 3.98 -6.73
N PRO A 30 6.44 3.70 -7.60
CA PRO A 30 5.19 3.06 -7.16
C PRO A 30 5.45 1.75 -6.41
N PHE A 31 4.67 1.49 -5.38
CA PHE A 31 4.79 0.26 -4.59
C PHE A 31 4.65 -0.97 -5.47
N LYS A 32 5.34 -2.03 -5.11
CA LYS A 32 5.29 -3.28 -5.85
C LYS A 32 3.87 -3.82 -6.00
N LEU A 33 3.04 -3.66 -4.98
CA LEU A 33 1.62 -3.98 -5.05
C LEU A 33 0.95 -3.31 -6.27
N PHE A 34 1.20 -2.02 -6.45
CA PHE A 34 0.60 -1.26 -7.54
C PHE A 34 1.18 -1.66 -8.90
N THR A 35 2.46 -1.94 -8.98
CA THR A 35 3.08 -2.36 -10.25
C THR A 35 2.64 -3.77 -10.65
N VAL A 36 2.34 -4.64 -9.71
CA VAL A 36 1.76 -5.96 -10.01
C VAL A 36 0.31 -5.79 -10.50
N LEU A 37 -0.50 -4.98 -9.81
CA LEU A 37 -1.87 -4.68 -10.25
C LEU A 37 -1.91 -3.99 -11.60
N ALA A 38 -0.88 -3.21 -11.93
CA ALA A 38 -0.79 -2.46 -13.17
C ALA A 38 -0.67 -3.34 -14.43
N ARG A 39 -0.49 -4.63 -14.28
CA ARG A 39 -0.58 -5.57 -15.41
C ARG A 39 -1.96 -5.58 -16.04
N ASP A 40 -2.97 -5.21 -15.25
CA ASP A 40 -4.34 -4.99 -15.71
C ASP A 40 -4.77 -3.59 -15.26
N ALA A 41 -4.80 -2.64 -16.20
CA ALA A 41 -5.12 -1.25 -15.91
C ALA A 41 -6.51 -1.09 -15.27
N ASN A 42 -7.47 -1.89 -15.69
CA ASN A 42 -8.82 -1.86 -15.12
C ASN A 42 -8.84 -2.33 -13.66
N LEU A 43 -8.09 -3.39 -13.36
CA LEU A 43 -7.95 -3.89 -11.99
C LEU A 43 -7.28 -2.83 -11.09
N LEU A 44 -6.21 -2.22 -11.56
CA LEU A 44 -5.51 -1.16 -10.83
C LEU A 44 -6.46 0.00 -10.52
N GLN A 45 -7.21 0.46 -11.51
CA GLN A 45 -8.15 1.57 -11.33
C GLN A 45 -9.23 1.25 -10.31
N ARG A 46 -9.79 0.05 -10.36
CA ARG A 46 -10.82 -0.40 -9.40
C ARG A 46 -10.26 -0.49 -7.98
N PHE A 47 -9.06 -1.02 -7.84
CA PHE A 47 -8.39 -1.11 -6.54
C PHE A 47 -8.18 0.29 -5.94
N ILE A 48 -7.65 1.22 -6.73
CA ILE A 48 -7.38 2.59 -6.27
C ILE A 48 -8.67 3.32 -5.90
N ARG A 49 -9.78 3.09 -6.59
CA ARG A 49 -11.08 3.69 -6.23
C ARG A 49 -11.60 3.22 -4.88
N GLY A 50 -11.37 1.95 -4.54
CA GLY A 50 -11.85 1.38 -3.28
C GLY A 50 -10.96 1.70 -2.10
N ALA A 51 -9.64 1.67 -2.29
CA ALA A 51 -8.67 1.81 -1.21
C ALA A 51 -8.79 3.12 -0.41
N PRO A 52 -8.96 4.30 -1.03
CA PRO A 52 -9.05 5.55 -0.27
C PRO A 52 -10.20 5.60 0.73
N ALA A 53 -11.30 4.92 0.46
CA ALA A 53 -12.43 4.88 1.37
C ALA A 53 -12.08 4.29 2.73
N TYR A 54 -11.13 3.37 2.77
CA TYR A 54 -10.67 2.77 4.01
C TYR A 54 -9.69 3.68 4.77
N PHE A 55 -9.11 4.67 4.11
CA PHE A 55 -8.21 5.63 4.74
C PHE A 55 -8.97 6.84 5.28
N ASP A 56 -9.83 7.44 4.47
CA ASP A 56 -10.42 8.76 4.76
C ASP A 56 -11.85 8.68 5.32
N GLY A 57 -12.54 7.57 5.12
CA GLY A 57 -13.93 7.41 5.57
C GLY A 57 -14.09 6.77 6.95
N SER A 58 -13.00 6.43 7.61
CA SER A 58 -13.02 5.73 8.89
C SER A 58 -13.15 6.70 10.06
N HIS A 59 -13.86 6.30 11.11
CA HIS A 59 -13.88 7.00 12.39
C HIS A 59 -12.67 6.68 13.26
N LEU A 60 -11.77 5.83 12.80
CA LEU A 60 -10.56 5.48 13.52
C LEU A 60 -9.49 6.56 13.36
N THR A 61 -8.72 6.79 14.43
CA THR A 61 -7.49 7.58 14.31
C THR A 61 -6.46 6.84 13.47
N VAL A 62 -5.45 7.54 12.97
CA VAL A 62 -4.34 6.91 12.25
C VAL A 62 -3.70 5.82 13.12
N ARG A 63 -3.50 6.12 14.41
CA ARG A 63 -2.92 5.16 15.35
C ARG A 63 -3.79 3.89 15.48
N GLN A 64 -5.09 4.07 15.69
CA GLN A 64 -6.02 2.93 15.81
C GLN A 64 -6.07 2.10 14.53
N ARG A 65 -6.13 2.77 13.38
CA ARG A 65 -6.12 2.11 12.08
C ARG A 65 -4.86 1.27 11.90
N GLU A 66 -3.69 1.84 12.17
CA GLU A 66 -2.42 1.15 11.96
C GLU A 66 -2.21 0.01 12.95
N ILE A 67 -2.64 0.14 14.20
CA ILE A 67 -2.59 -0.96 15.16
C ILE A 67 -3.42 -2.15 14.66
N LEU A 68 -4.63 -1.89 14.18
CA LEU A 68 -5.50 -2.95 13.64
C LEU A 68 -4.88 -3.64 12.42
N LEU A 69 -4.44 -2.84 11.46
CA LEU A 69 -3.90 -3.37 10.20
C LEU A 69 -2.56 -4.08 10.40
N ASP A 70 -1.71 -3.55 11.25
CA ASP A 70 -0.43 -4.19 11.56
C ASP A 70 -0.64 -5.53 12.28
N ARG A 71 -1.64 -5.58 13.16
CA ARG A 71 -1.99 -6.83 13.85
C ARG A 71 -2.53 -7.88 12.90
N VAL A 72 -3.42 -7.49 12.01
CA VAL A 72 -4.00 -8.40 11.00
C VAL A 72 -2.90 -8.92 10.08
N THR A 73 -2.05 -8.05 9.57
CA THR A 73 -0.98 -8.45 8.66
C THR A 73 0.05 -9.34 9.33
N ALA A 74 0.38 -9.08 10.61
CA ALA A 74 1.26 -9.93 11.39
C ALA A 74 0.64 -11.31 11.62
N ASN A 75 -0.63 -11.37 12.01
CA ASN A 75 -1.33 -12.63 12.24
C ASN A 75 -1.46 -13.46 10.96
N CYS A 76 -1.62 -12.81 9.82
CA CYS A 76 -1.68 -13.46 8.51
C CYS A 76 -0.29 -13.76 7.93
N ARG A 77 0.77 -13.39 8.63
CA ARG A 77 2.16 -13.52 8.15
C ARG A 77 2.39 -12.83 6.81
N CYS A 78 1.72 -11.71 6.59
CA CYS A 78 1.87 -10.91 5.39
C CYS A 78 3.00 -9.90 5.58
N GLU A 79 4.24 -10.36 5.39
CA GLU A 79 5.44 -9.55 5.65
C GLU A 79 5.49 -8.29 4.79
N TYR A 80 5.10 -8.39 3.54
CA TYR A 80 5.14 -7.26 2.62
C TYR A 80 4.24 -6.12 3.10
N GLU A 81 2.99 -6.41 3.38
CA GLU A 81 2.04 -5.38 3.80
C GLU A 81 2.39 -4.83 5.18
N TRP A 82 2.77 -5.70 6.12
CA TRP A 82 3.21 -5.28 7.44
C TRP A 82 4.41 -4.33 7.36
N GLY A 83 5.43 -4.72 6.60
CA GLY A 83 6.64 -3.90 6.42
C GLY A 83 6.37 -2.56 5.77
N MET A 84 5.50 -2.52 4.77
CA MET A 84 5.10 -1.29 4.09
C MET A 84 4.39 -0.34 5.07
N ARG A 85 3.47 -0.86 5.87
CA ARG A 85 2.73 -0.05 6.83
C ARG A 85 3.64 0.51 7.92
N ILE A 86 4.55 -0.31 8.46
CA ILE A 86 5.51 0.15 9.46
C ILE A 86 6.39 1.26 8.87
N HIS A 87 6.92 1.06 7.68
CA HIS A 87 7.80 2.03 7.05
C HIS A 87 7.11 3.39 6.80
N TYR A 88 5.87 3.37 6.30
CA TYR A 88 5.20 4.60 5.87
C TYR A 88 4.33 5.24 6.93
N PHE A 89 3.82 4.50 7.91
CA PHE A 89 2.80 5.01 8.81
C PHE A 89 3.11 4.92 10.31
N ALA A 90 4.12 4.14 10.73
CA ALA A 90 4.39 3.95 12.16
C ALA A 90 4.72 5.27 12.87
N GLU A 91 5.53 6.12 12.24
CA GLU A 91 5.89 7.42 12.81
C GLU A 91 4.65 8.32 12.95
N GLU A 92 3.86 8.44 11.89
CA GLU A 92 2.61 9.23 11.90
C GLU A 92 1.62 8.69 12.94
N ALA A 93 1.56 7.38 13.11
CA ALA A 93 0.71 6.73 14.10
C ALA A 93 1.24 6.86 15.53
N GLY A 94 2.46 7.37 15.71
CA GLY A 94 3.09 7.51 17.02
C GLY A 94 3.50 6.18 17.65
N LEU A 95 3.82 5.18 16.83
CA LEU A 95 4.29 3.88 17.30
C LEU A 95 5.80 3.92 17.55
N THR A 96 6.23 3.45 18.72
CA THR A 96 7.65 3.31 19.04
C THR A 96 8.20 2.00 18.50
N ASP A 97 9.53 1.90 18.39
CA ASP A 97 10.17 0.66 17.95
C ASP A 97 9.78 -0.53 18.83
N ALA A 98 9.67 -0.31 20.14
CA ALA A 98 9.24 -1.37 21.07
C ALA A 98 7.79 -1.83 20.82
N GLN A 99 6.93 -0.94 20.34
CA GLN A 99 5.53 -1.28 20.06
C GLN A 99 5.37 -2.02 18.72
N VAL A 100 6.34 -1.88 17.82
CA VAL A 100 6.31 -2.52 16.50
C VAL A 100 6.74 -3.99 16.57
N ILE A 101 7.56 -4.37 17.50
CA ILE A 101 8.10 -5.74 17.62
C ILE A 101 7.04 -6.77 18.04
#